data_3f0c7c533dbaef266bdbf39e967b18cd
#
_entry.id   3f0c7c533dbaef266bdbf39e967b18cd
#
_cell.length_a   1.000
_cell.length_b   1.000
_cell.length_c   1.000
_cell.angle_alpha   90.00
_cell.angle_beta   90.00
_cell.angle_gamma   90.00
#
_symmetry.space_group_name_H-M   'P 1'
#
loop_
_entity.id
_entity.type
_entity.pdbx_description
1 polymer ?
#
loop_
_entity_poly.entity_id
_entity_poly.type
_entity_poly.pdbx_seq_one_letter_code
_entity_poly.pdbx_strand_id
1 'polypeptide(L)'
;MSSLTLLGILPLIGALLIAVIPAEQALRVKQAALGTTILVAISAVMMWLNFDESNTAFQFVQSAGWIPSFGINYAVGVDGLSLVLILLAVLLTPIVVLAGWNESEGGRWSAKVFYILILVLETMMIGVFAATDVFLFYVFFEAMLIPVYFLIGGYGSGERAAAAVKFLLFSLFGGLLMLASIIGLYVISSKNGGATFDITQLSQMHNYMSSTTQNLLFLGFFIAFAIKAPVWPLHTWLPDAAASATPGTSVLLLGVLDKVGTFGMIRF
;
A
#
# COMPACT_ATOMS: atom_id res chain seq x y z
N MET A 1 13.87 -2.41 -16.72
CA MET A 1 12.99 -2.41 -15.55
C MET A 1 13.70 -3.18 -14.45
N SER A 2 13.72 -2.69 -13.22
CA SER A 2 14.25 -3.47 -12.10
C SER A 2 13.28 -4.62 -11.78
N SER A 3 13.79 -5.66 -11.12
CA SER A 3 12.99 -6.79 -10.65
C SER A 3 11.86 -6.33 -9.73
N LEU A 4 12.08 -5.27 -8.93
CA LEU A 4 11.10 -4.70 -8.01
C LEU A 4 9.93 -4.03 -8.74
N THR A 5 10.19 -3.23 -9.78
CA THR A 5 9.12 -2.63 -10.60
C THR A 5 8.31 -3.70 -11.33
N LEU A 6 8.97 -4.75 -11.82
CA LEU A 6 8.28 -5.88 -12.45
C LEU A 6 7.37 -6.58 -11.44
N LEU A 7 7.86 -6.81 -10.21
CA LEU A 7 7.08 -7.40 -9.13
C LEU A 7 5.80 -6.59 -8.83
N GLY A 8 5.91 -5.25 -8.77
CA GLY A 8 4.76 -4.36 -8.51
C GLY A 8 3.75 -4.29 -9.66
N ILE A 9 4.19 -4.46 -10.91
CA ILE A 9 3.31 -4.40 -12.08
C ILE A 9 2.62 -5.76 -12.35
N LEU A 10 3.20 -6.86 -11.93
CA LEU A 10 2.71 -8.21 -12.21
C LEU A 10 1.25 -8.43 -11.79
N PRO A 11 0.80 -8.02 -10.58
CA PRO A 11 -0.62 -8.13 -10.21
C PRO A 11 -1.54 -7.30 -11.11
N LEU A 12 -1.11 -6.11 -11.57
CA LEU A 12 -1.91 -5.30 -12.51
C LEU A 12 -2.06 -5.99 -13.86
N ILE A 13 -1.02 -6.65 -14.36
CA ILE A 13 -1.10 -7.46 -15.58
C ILE A 13 -2.13 -8.58 -15.37
N GLY A 14 -2.10 -9.26 -14.23
CA GLY A 14 -3.10 -10.25 -13.86
C GLY A 14 -4.52 -9.69 -13.78
N ALA A 15 -4.69 -8.49 -13.20
CA ALA A 15 -5.97 -7.79 -13.16
C ALA A 15 -6.50 -7.47 -14.57
N LEU A 16 -5.63 -7.02 -15.47
CA LEU A 16 -5.99 -6.77 -16.88
C LEU A 16 -6.37 -8.07 -17.61
N LEU A 17 -5.64 -9.16 -17.39
CA LEU A 17 -5.99 -10.47 -17.95
C LEU A 17 -7.37 -10.93 -17.46
N ILE A 18 -7.66 -10.81 -16.17
CA ILE A 18 -8.97 -11.11 -15.60
C ILE A 18 -10.05 -10.20 -16.21
N ALA A 19 -9.74 -8.93 -16.47
CA ALA A 19 -10.69 -7.99 -17.05
C ALA A 19 -11.20 -8.41 -18.45
N VAL A 20 -10.45 -9.19 -19.19
CA VAL A 20 -10.84 -9.72 -20.51
C VAL A 20 -11.69 -10.99 -20.39
N ILE A 21 -11.60 -11.75 -19.30
CA ILE A 21 -12.38 -12.99 -19.10
C ILE A 21 -13.87 -12.62 -18.91
N PRO A 22 -14.84 -13.29 -19.59
CA PRO A 22 -16.26 -13.08 -19.35
C PRO A 22 -16.64 -13.31 -17.87
N ALA A 23 -17.54 -12.48 -17.33
CA ALA A 23 -17.92 -12.54 -15.92
C ALA A 23 -18.61 -13.86 -15.51
N GLU A 24 -19.24 -14.53 -16.45
CA GLU A 24 -19.91 -15.83 -16.29
C GLU A 24 -18.91 -16.96 -16.05
N GLN A 25 -17.65 -16.78 -16.43
CA GLN A 25 -16.59 -17.78 -16.26
C GLN A 25 -15.86 -17.60 -14.90
N ALA A 26 -16.62 -17.56 -13.81
CA ALA A 26 -16.09 -17.30 -12.47
C ALA A 26 -14.91 -18.22 -12.09
N LEU A 27 -14.95 -19.50 -12.48
CA LEU A 27 -13.87 -20.44 -12.20
C LEU A 27 -12.54 -20.01 -12.88
N ARG A 28 -12.59 -19.60 -14.14
CA ARG A 28 -11.38 -19.11 -14.86
C ARG A 28 -10.84 -17.84 -14.24
N VAL A 29 -11.72 -16.93 -13.79
CA VAL A 29 -11.34 -15.72 -13.06
C VAL A 29 -10.58 -16.09 -11.78
N LYS A 30 -11.13 -17.00 -10.96
CA LYS A 30 -10.52 -17.47 -9.71
C LYS A 30 -9.15 -18.12 -9.95
N GLN A 31 -9.06 -18.98 -10.97
CA GLN A 31 -7.81 -19.65 -11.36
C GLN A 31 -6.74 -18.66 -11.86
N ALA A 32 -7.13 -17.67 -12.68
CA ALA A 32 -6.22 -16.64 -13.17
C ALA A 32 -5.72 -15.76 -12.03
N ALA A 33 -6.58 -15.37 -11.08
CA ALA A 33 -6.19 -14.63 -9.89
C ALA A 33 -5.18 -15.41 -9.04
N LEU A 34 -5.48 -16.68 -8.75
CA LEU A 34 -4.58 -17.54 -7.98
C LEU A 34 -3.24 -17.73 -8.69
N GLY A 35 -3.26 -18.02 -9.99
CA GLY A 35 -2.03 -18.17 -10.79
C GLY A 35 -1.18 -16.92 -10.79
N THR A 36 -1.80 -15.75 -10.89
CA THR A 36 -1.11 -14.45 -10.81
C THR A 36 -0.46 -14.25 -9.44
N THR A 37 -1.22 -14.40 -8.33
CA THR A 37 -0.68 -14.20 -6.99
C THR A 37 0.44 -15.18 -6.63
N ILE A 38 0.36 -16.44 -7.10
CA ILE A 38 1.45 -17.42 -6.96
C ILE A 38 2.69 -16.97 -7.75
N LEU A 39 2.52 -16.47 -8.97
CA LEU A 39 3.64 -15.97 -9.78
C LEU A 39 4.32 -14.76 -9.13
N VAL A 40 3.53 -13.85 -8.54
CA VAL A 40 4.04 -12.71 -7.75
C VAL A 40 4.82 -13.20 -6.54
N ALA A 41 4.28 -14.15 -5.78
CA ALA A 41 4.95 -14.73 -4.62
C ALA A 41 6.28 -15.40 -4.99
N ILE A 42 6.32 -16.20 -6.06
CA ILE A 42 7.55 -16.82 -6.57
C ILE A 42 8.57 -15.74 -6.96
N SER A 43 8.14 -14.68 -7.65
CA SER A 43 9.02 -13.59 -8.08
C SER A 43 9.62 -12.84 -6.87
N ALA A 44 8.84 -12.63 -5.82
CA ALA A 44 9.32 -12.01 -4.59
C ALA A 44 10.30 -12.90 -3.80
N VAL A 45 10.05 -14.21 -3.76
CA VAL A 45 10.99 -15.17 -3.16
C VAL A 45 12.30 -15.20 -3.94
N MET A 46 12.26 -15.17 -5.27
CA MET A 46 13.48 -15.07 -6.09
C MET A 46 14.24 -13.76 -5.82
N MET A 47 13.53 -12.66 -5.61
CA MET A 47 14.15 -11.38 -5.23
C MET A 47 14.81 -11.49 -3.85
N TRP A 48 14.15 -12.11 -2.87
CA TRP A 48 14.72 -12.35 -1.54
C TRP A 48 16.00 -13.20 -1.59
N LEU A 49 16.04 -14.27 -2.37
CA LEU A 49 17.23 -15.11 -2.54
C LEU A 49 18.44 -14.37 -3.13
N ASN A 50 18.20 -13.25 -3.81
CA ASN A 50 19.25 -12.38 -4.37
C ASN A 50 19.51 -11.12 -3.52
N PHE A 51 18.90 -11.02 -2.33
CA PHE A 51 19.09 -9.90 -1.42
C PHE A 51 20.38 -10.11 -0.58
N ASP A 52 21.21 -9.07 -0.54
CA ASP A 52 22.45 -9.08 0.27
C ASP A 52 22.14 -8.55 1.68
N GLU A 53 22.11 -9.44 2.66
CA GLU A 53 21.81 -9.11 4.06
C GLU A 53 22.93 -8.27 4.73
N SER A 54 24.14 -8.26 4.17
CA SER A 54 25.26 -7.48 4.70
C SER A 54 25.22 -6.02 4.28
N ASN A 55 24.44 -5.68 3.26
CA ASN A 55 24.32 -4.33 2.72
C ASN A 55 23.13 -3.59 3.34
N THR A 56 23.41 -2.51 4.08
CA THR A 56 22.39 -1.68 4.74
C THR A 56 21.73 -0.64 3.82
N ALA A 57 22.24 -0.44 2.60
CA ALA A 57 21.66 0.48 1.62
C ALA A 57 20.42 -0.15 0.94
N PHE A 58 19.59 0.69 0.34
CA PHE A 58 18.50 0.21 -0.52
C PHE A 58 19.04 -0.60 -1.69
N GLN A 59 18.42 -1.75 -1.95
CA GLN A 59 18.75 -2.66 -3.05
C GLN A 59 17.62 -2.68 -4.08
N PHE A 60 17.88 -3.23 -5.27
CA PHE A 60 16.96 -3.26 -6.41
C PHE A 60 16.42 -1.88 -6.78
N VAL A 61 17.21 -0.84 -6.52
CA VAL A 61 16.83 0.56 -6.71
C VAL A 61 16.52 0.86 -8.17
N GLN A 62 15.43 1.57 -8.38
CA GLN A 62 15.10 2.21 -9.65
C GLN A 62 14.55 3.60 -9.41
N SER A 63 15.04 4.58 -10.16
CA SER A 63 14.52 5.95 -10.15
C SER A 63 14.29 6.43 -11.57
N ALA A 64 13.16 7.09 -11.79
CA ALA A 64 12.79 7.74 -13.04
C ALA A 64 12.00 9.01 -12.75
N GLY A 65 12.26 10.10 -13.45
CA GLY A 65 11.48 11.33 -13.28
C GLY A 65 10.01 11.12 -13.63
N TRP A 66 9.12 11.42 -12.69
CA TRP A 66 7.67 11.31 -12.89
C TRP A 66 7.05 12.70 -13.12
N ILE A 67 7.25 13.64 -12.18
CA ILE A 67 6.79 15.03 -12.33
C ILE A 67 7.99 15.95 -12.07
N PRO A 68 8.83 16.20 -13.10
CA PRO A 68 10.09 16.92 -12.92
C PRO A 68 9.92 18.35 -12.40
N SER A 69 8.80 19.02 -12.72
CA SER A 69 8.51 20.38 -12.26
C SER A 69 8.43 20.51 -10.73
N PHE A 70 8.12 19.41 -10.02
CA PHE A 70 8.08 19.35 -8.57
C PHE A 70 9.22 18.51 -7.96
N GLY A 71 10.10 17.94 -8.76
CA GLY A 71 11.15 17.03 -8.28
C GLY A 71 10.62 15.67 -7.79
N ILE A 72 9.42 15.28 -8.23
CA ILE A 72 8.79 14.00 -7.88
C ILE A 72 9.31 12.91 -8.80
N ASN A 73 9.77 11.81 -8.22
CA ASN A 73 10.31 10.68 -8.95
C ASN A 73 9.49 9.41 -8.67
N TYR A 74 9.37 8.57 -9.70
CA TYR A 74 9.11 7.17 -9.46
C TYR A 74 10.41 6.56 -8.94
N ALA A 75 10.55 6.48 -7.62
CA ALA A 75 11.73 5.95 -6.98
C ALA A 75 11.34 4.82 -6.02
N VAL A 76 11.89 3.65 -6.27
CA VAL A 76 11.63 2.43 -5.52
C VAL A 76 12.94 1.74 -5.15
N GLY A 77 12.96 1.08 -4.01
CA GLY A 77 14.08 0.32 -3.48
C GLY A 77 13.65 -0.46 -2.25
N VAL A 78 14.37 -1.50 -1.89
CA VAL A 78 14.07 -2.30 -0.69
C VAL A 78 15.28 -2.39 0.23
N ASP A 79 15.03 -2.31 1.51
CA ASP A 79 15.90 -2.72 2.59
C ASP A 79 15.31 -3.96 3.30
N GLY A 80 15.94 -4.45 4.33
CA GLY A 80 15.48 -5.64 5.04
C GLY A 80 14.05 -5.54 5.57
N LEU A 81 13.66 -4.35 6.10
CA LEU A 81 12.31 -4.13 6.61
C LEU A 81 11.27 -4.14 5.49
N SER A 82 11.52 -3.41 4.41
CA SER A 82 10.65 -3.38 3.23
C SER A 82 10.48 -4.78 2.61
N LEU A 83 11.58 -5.52 2.49
CA LEU A 83 11.58 -6.86 1.90
C LEU A 83 10.68 -7.82 2.69
N VAL A 84 10.81 -7.84 4.02
CA VAL A 84 9.99 -8.72 4.89
C VAL A 84 8.51 -8.38 4.76
N LEU A 85 8.15 -7.09 4.68
CA LEU A 85 6.76 -6.66 4.55
C LEU A 85 6.20 -6.92 3.15
N ILE A 86 7.00 -6.78 2.10
CA ILE A 86 6.61 -7.20 0.74
C ILE A 86 6.39 -8.71 0.71
N LEU A 87 7.31 -9.52 1.26
CA LEU A 87 7.15 -10.97 1.34
C LEU A 87 5.88 -11.35 2.10
N LEU A 88 5.60 -10.69 3.23
CA LEU A 88 4.36 -10.90 3.97
C LEU A 88 3.13 -10.66 3.09
N ALA A 89 3.08 -9.54 2.39
CA ALA A 89 1.96 -9.18 1.52
C ALA A 89 1.74 -10.21 0.41
N VAL A 90 2.81 -10.53 -0.35
CA VAL A 90 2.71 -11.40 -1.53
C VAL A 90 2.56 -12.88 -1.22
N LEU A 91 2.99 -13.35 -0.05
CA LEU A 91 2.77 -14.73 0.40
C LEU A 91 1.37 -14.90 1.02
N LEU A 92 0.84 -13.86 1.67
CA LEU A 92 -0.48 -13.90 2.26
C LEU A 92 -1.59 -13.84 1.20
N THR A 93 -1.41 -13.09 0.12
CA THR A 93 -2.43 -12.89 -0.91
C THR A 93 -2.89 -14.19 -1.59
N PRO A 94 -2.04 -15.12 -2.06
CA PRO A 94 -2.51 -16.40 -2.61
C PRO A 94 -3.22 -17.28 -1.58
N ILE A 95 -2.82 -17.22 -0.29
CA ILE A 95 -3.51 -17.93 0.79
C ILE A 95 -4.92 -17.36 0.97
N VAL A 96 -5.07 -16.03 0.96
CA VAL A 96 -6.37 -15.37 1.03
C VAL A 96 -7.25 -15.72 -0.16
N VAL A 97 -6.69 -15.73 -1.37
CA VAL A 97 -7.42 -16.13 -2.59
C VAL A 97 -7.91 -17.58 -2.51
N LEU A 98 -7.08 -18.49 -1.97
CA LEU A 98 -7.44 -19.90 -1.79
C LEU A 98 -8.49 -20.09 -0.69
N ALA A 99 -8.26 -19.49 0.49
CA ALA A 99 -9.17 -19.62 1.63
C ALA A 99 -10.53 -18.98 1.34
N GLY A 100 -10.52 -17.83 0.65
CA GLY A 100 -11.70 -17.06 0.28
C GLY A 100 -12.28 -17.41 -1.08
N TRP A 101 -12.12 -18.66 -1.58
CA TRP A 101 -12.49 -19.07 -2.94
C TRP A 101 -13.93 -18.71 -3.33
N ASN A 102 -14.85 -18.71 -2.37
CA ASN A 102 -16.26 -18.41 -2.59
C ASN A 102 -16.72 -17.08 -1.96
N GLU A 103 -15.83 -16.28 -1.40
CA GLU A 103 -16.18 -15.00 -0.74
C GLU A 103 -16.78 -13.96 -1.68
N SER A 104 -16.51 -14.09 -2.99
CA SER A 104 -17.14 -13.23 -4.01
C SER A 104 -18.59 -13.58 -4.31
N GLU A 105 -19.09 -14.74 -3.85
CA GLU A 105 -20.45 -15.18 -4.09
C GLU A 105 -21.43 -14.42 -3.16
N GLY A 106 -22.52 -13.91 -3.74
CA GLY A 106 -23.49 -13.07 -3.01
C GLY A 106 -23.06 -11.62 -2.81
N GLY A 107 -21.90 -11.19 -3.30
CA GLY A 107 -21.48 -9.80 -3.31
C GLY A 107 -22.30 -8.93 -4.27
N ARG A 108 -22.13 -7.59 -4.17
CA ARG A 108 -22.83 -6.61 -5.03
C ARG A 108 -22.43 -6.74 -6.50
N TRP A 109 -21.20 -7.16 -6.77
CA TRP A 109 -20.63 -7.29 -8.12
C TRP A 109 -20.11 -8.71 -8.34
N SER A 110 -19.71 -9.01 -9.59
CA SER A 110 -19.21 -10.31 -9.98
C SER A 110 -17.88 -10.69 -9.29
N ALA A 111 -17.56 -11.97 -9.26
CA ALA A 111 -16.26 -12.47 -8.81
C ALA A 111 -15.07 -11.81 -9.54
N LYS A 112 -15.26 -11.44 -10.80
CA LYS A 112 -14.28 -10.72 -11.61
C LYS A 112 -13.83 -9.42 -10.95
N VAL A 113 -14.77 -8.58 -10.48
CA VAL A 113 -14.46 -7.31 -9.80
C VAL A 113 -13.75 -7.58 -8.48
N PHE A 114 -14.17 -8.59 -7.71
CA PHE A 114 -13.54 -8.96 -6.44
C PHE A 114 -12.05 -9.26 -6.61
N TYR A 115 -11.69 -10.13 -7.54
CA TYR A 115 -10.30 -10.52 -7.75
C TYR A 115 -9.45 -9.43 -8.41
N ILE A 116 -10.03 -8.59 -9.26
CA ILE A 116 -9.36 -7.38 -9.76
C ILE A 116 -8.99 -6.45 -8.60
N LEU A 117 -9.93 -6.21 -7.67
CA LEU A 117 -9.66 -5.37 -6.50
C LEU A 117 -8.55 -5.94 -5.60
N ILE A 118 -8.51 -7.27 -5.40
CA ILE A 118 -7.42 -7.92 -4.64
C ILE A 118 -6.07 -7.71 -5.34
N LEU A 119 -5.97 -7.92 -6.64
CA LEU A 119 -4.72 -7.76 -7.39
C LEU A 119 -4.26 -6.28 -7.45
N VAL A 120 -5.19 -5.35 -7.59
CA VAL A 120 -4.88 -3.92 -7.49
C VAL A 120 -4.37 -3.58 -6.10
N LEU A 121 -5.01 -4.10 -5.04
CA LEU A 121 -4.57 -3.92 -3.66
C LEU A 121 -3.15 -4.49 -3.45
N GLU A 122 -2.86 -5.68 -3.98
CA GLU A 122 -1.53 -6.29 -3.90
C GLU A 122 -0.45 -5.39 -4.53
N THR A 123 -0.71 -4.80 -5.69
CA THR A 123 0.19 -3.80 -6.29
C THR A 123 0.43 -2.61 -5.37
N MET A 124 -0.65 -2.07 -4.76
CA MET A 124 -0.51 -0.90 -3.86
C MET A 124 0.27 -1.26 -2.59
N MET A 125 0.09 -2.47 -2.04
CA MET A 125 0.86 -2.97 -0.90
C MET A 125 2.35 -3.12 -1.23
N ILE A 126 2.70 -3.68 -2.39
CA ILE A 126 4.09 -3.76 -2.85
C ILE A 126 4.66 -2.34 -3.02
N GLY A 127 3.92 -1.45 -3.68
CA GLY A 127 4.35 -0.09 -3.98
C GLY A 127 4.63 0.74 -2.73
N VAL A 128 3.77 0.68 -1.71
CA VAL A 128 3.95 1.46 -0.48
C VAL A 128 5.18 1.01 0.32
N PHE A 129 5.50 -0.28 0.36
CA PHE A 129 6.70 -0.77 1.04
C PHE A 129 7.99 -0.55 0.23
N ALA A 130 7.88 -0.42 -1.09
CA ALA A 130 9.01 -0.24 -1.99
C ALA A 130 9.36 1.24 -2.24
N ALA A 131 8.45 2.19 -1.99
CA ALA A 131 8.65 3.60 -2.30
C ALA A 131 9.79 4.21 -1.48
N THR A 132 10.74 4.87 -2.16
CA THR A 132 11.84 5.67 -1.58
C THR A 132 11.67 7.16 -1.83
N ASP A 133 10.64 7.56 -2.57
CA ASP A 133 10.15 8.93 -2.72
C ASP A 133 8.91 9.11 -1.83
N VAL A 134 8.88 10.16 -1.00
CA VAL A 134 7.80 10.40 -0.01
C VAL A 134 6.46 10.66 -0.68
N PHE A 135 6.46 11.33 -1.85
CA PHE A 135 5.21 11.56 -2.58
C PHE A 135 4.69 10.27 -3.24
N LEU A 136 5.59 9.45 -3.78
CA LEU A 136 5.23 8.13 -4.31
C LEU A 136 4.67 7.22 -3.21
N PHE A 137 5.29 7.23 -2.02
CA PHE A 137 4.77 6.54 -0.83
C PHE A 137 3.34 6.99 -0.52
N TYR A 138 3.10 8.32 -0.47
CA TYR A 138 1.79 8.90 -0.24
C TYR A 138 0.75 8.41 -1.26
N VAL A 139 1.10 8.42 -2.55
CA VAL A 139 0.20 7.97 -3.61
C VAL A 139 -0.22 6.51 -3.40
N PHE A 140 0.71 5.60 -3.12
CA PHE A 140 0.37 4.20 -2.83
C PHE A 140 -0.41 4.04 -1.52
N PHE A 141 -0.05 4.81 -0.49
CA PHE A 141 -0.73 4.82 0.81
C PHE A 141 -2.21 5.20 0.70
N GLU A 142 -2.53 6.19 -0.13
CA GLU A 142 -3.91 6.62 -0.38
C GLU A 142 -4.63 5.73 -1.41
N ALA A 143 -3.95 5.32 -2.47
CA ALA A 143 -4.56 4.54 -3.53
C ALA A 143 -5.10 3.19 -3.05
N MET A 144 -4.47 2.58 -2.03
CA MET A 144 -4.95 1.31 -1.45
C MET A 144 -6.33 1.44 -0.76
N LEU A 145 -6.77 2.66 -0.40
CA LEU A 145 -8.09 2.87 0.20
C LEU A 145 -9.22 2.51 -0.76
N ILE A 146 -9.01 2.75 -2.06
CA ILE A 146 -10.01 2.52 -3.10
C ILE A 146 -10.41 1.04 -3.17
N PRO A 147 -9.50 0.09 -3.42
CA PRO A 147 -9.86 -1.33 -3.47
C PRO A 147 -10.43 -1.84 -2.14
N VAL A 148 -9.91 -1.41 -0.99
CA VAL A 148 -10.40 -1.84 0.32
C VAL A 148 -11.83 -1.34 0.58
N TYR A 149 -12.12 -0.07 0.27
CA TYR A 149 -13.47 0.48 0.36
C TYR A 149 -14.48 -0.34 -0.43
N PHE A 150 -14.15 -0.71 -1.67
CA PHE A 150 -15.03 -1.52 -2.51
C PHE A 150 -15.10 -2.99 -2.06
N LEU A 151 -14.01 -3.55 -1.53
CA LEU A 151 -14.04 -4.91 -0.98
C LEU A 151 -14.95 -4.99 0.25
N ILE A 152 -14.85 -4.05 1.19
CA ILE A 152 -15.71 -4.00 2.37
C ILE A 152 -17.17 -3.72 1.95
N GLY A 153 -17.41 -2.61 1.26
CA GLY A 153 -18.76 -2.15 0.93
C GLY A 153 -19.49 -3.00 -0.11
N GLY A 154 -18.76 -3.69 -0.99
CA GLY A 154 -19.32 -4.49 -2.08
C GLY A 154 -19.53 -5.96 -1.76
N TYR A 155 -18.66 -6.54 -0.96
CA TYR A 155 -18.66 -7.99 -0.69
C TYR A 155 -18.82 -8.34 0.79
N GLY A 156 -18.71 -7.37 1.67
CA GLY A 156 -18.89 -7.55 3.10
C GLY A 156 -20.35 -7.85 3.51
N SER A 157 -20.57 -7.99 4.80
CA SER A 157 -21.88 -8.31 5.42
C SER A 157 -22.29 -7.26 6.46
N GLY A 158 -23.50 -7.35 6.98
CA GLY A 158 -24.02 -6.43 8.00
C GLY A 158 -24.02 -4.96 7.54
N GLU A 159 -23.54 -4.07 8.41
CA GLU A 159 -23.46 -2.62 8.17
C GLU A 159 -22.28 -2.22 7.25
N ARG A 160 -21.98 -3.05 6.25
CA ARG A 160 -20.84 -2.94 5.35
C ARG A 160 -20.64 -1.57 4.71
N ALA A 161 -21.73 -0.88 4.37
CA ALA A 161 -21.65 0.44 3.74
C ALA A 161 -21.18 1.51 4.74
N ALA A 162 -21.73 1.50 5.96
CA ALA A 162 -21.32 2.41 7.02
C ALA A 162 -19.86 2.13 7.46
N ALA A 163 -19.48 0.86 7.59
CA ALA A 163 -18.12 0.46 7.92
C ALA A 163 -17.11 0.89 6.87
N ALA A 164 -17.42 0.71 5.58
CA ALA A 164 -16.57 1.15 4.47
C ALA A 164 -16.39 2.67 4.44
N VAL A 165 -17.48 3.43 4.64
CA VAL A 165 -17.42 4.90 4.69
C VAL A 165 -16.61 5.37 5.90
N LYS A 166 -16.82 4.76 7.07
CA LYS A 166 -16.06 5.09 8.29
C LYS A 166 -14.56 4.84 8.08
N PHE A 167 -14.18 3.68 7.53
CA PHE A 167 -12.80 3.37 7.15
C PHE A 167 -12.22 4.44 6.23
N LEU A 168 -12.96 4.79 5.15
CA LEU A 168 -12.50 5.77 4.17
C LEU A 168 -12.29 7.16 4.80
N LEU A 169 -13.25 7.64 5.60
CA LEU A 169 -13.18 8.97 6.21
C LEU A 169 -12.03 9.09 7.22
N PHE A 170 -11.83 8.08 8.08
CA PHE A 170 -10.70 8.07 9.01
C PHE A 170 -9.36 8.08 8.27
N SER A 171 -9.20 7.20 7.28
CA SER A 171 -7.96 7.08 6.52
C SER A 171 -7.68 8.32 5.69
N LEU A 172 -8.68 8.87 5.00
CA LEU A 172 -8.55 10.10 4.19
C LEU A 172 -8.19 11.31 5.05
N PHE A 173 -8.80 11.44 6.24
CA PHE A 173 -8.45 12.52 7.17
C PHE A 173 -6.96 12.45 7.56
N GLY A 174 -6.46 11.26 7.91
CA GLY A 174 -5.04 11.07 8.20
C GLY A 174 -4.15 11.39 7.00
N GLY A 175 -4.52 10.90 5.82
CA GLY A 175 -3.79 11.14 4.58
C GLY A 175 -3.71 12.62 4.20
N LEU A 176 -4.76 13.41 4.42
CA LEU A 176 -4.71 14.86 4.19
C LEU A 176 -3.74 15.57 5.13
N LEU A 177 -3.63 15.13 6.39
CA LEU A 177 -2.62 15.66 7.32
C LEU A 177 -1.19 15.30 6.88
N MET A 178 -0.99 14.06 6.43
CA MET A 178 0.30 13.63 5.86
C MET A 178 0.65 14.44 4.61
N LEU A 179 -0.32 14.68 3.71
CA LEU A 179 -0.10 15.51 2.52
C LEU A 179 0.33 16.93 2.88
N ALA A 180 -0.30 17.55 3.88
CA ALA A 180 0.11 18.86 4.37
C ALA A 180 1.56 18.86 4.87
N SER A 181 1.98 17.81 5.58
CA SER A 181 3.36 17.64 6.04
C SER A 181 4.33 17.41 4.87
N ILE A 182 3.95 16.63 3.85
CA ILE A 182 4.74 16.42 2.63
C ILE A 182 4.96 17.74 1.89
N ILE A 183 3.91 18.57 1.74
CA ILE A 183 4.01 19.91 1.15
C ILE A 183 4.95 20.80 1.98
N GLY A 184 4.86 20.72 3.31
CA GLY A 184 5.78 21.42 4.21
C GLY A 184 7.24 21.03 4.01
N LEU A 185 7.54 19.72 3.90
CA LEU A 185 8.88 19.22 3.59
C LEU A 185 9.37 19.70 2.22
N TYR A 186 8.50 19.68 1.22
CA TYR A 186 8.81 20.20 -0.11
C TYR A 186 9.22 21.70 -0.08
N VAL A 187 8.45 22.54 0.63
CA VAL A 187 8.74 23.96 0.74
C VAL A 187 10.07 24.20 1.44
N ILE A 188 10.40 23.41 2.46
CA ILE A 188 11.67 23.52 3.18
C ILE A 188 12.82 23.05 2.30
N SER A 189 12.71 21.93 1.63
CA SER A 189 13.75 21.41 0.74
C SER A 189 14.04 22.38 -0.41
N SER A 190 13.00 22.94 -1.02
CA SER A 190 13.14 23.89 -2.14
C SER A 190 13.91 25.17 -1.77
N LYS A 191 13.86 25.58 -0.49
CA LYS A 191 14.56 26.76 0.02
C LYS A 191 16.02 26.47 0.44
N ASN A 192 16.37 25.21 0.69
CA ASN A 192 17.61 24.81 1.35
C ASN A 192 18.42 23.76 0.55
N GLY A 193 18.53 23.89 -0.75
CA GLY A 193 19.39 23.02 -1.56
C GLY A 193 18.70 22.35 -2.75
N GLY A 194 17.41 22.56 -2.94
CA GLY A 194 16.65 22.05 -4.07
C GLY A 194 15.46 21.19 -3.67
N ALA A 195 14.38 21.30 -4.44
CA ALA A 195 13.17 20.54 -4.20
C ALA A 195 13.41 19.03 -4.34
N THR A 196 13.12 18.27 -3.28
CA THR A 196 13.30 16.82 -3.28
C THR A 196 12.22 16.14 -2.46
N PHE A 197 11.84 14.92 -2.86
CA PHE A 197 11.00 14.00 -2.10
C PHE A 197 11.75 12.71 -1.75
N ASP A 198 13.06 12.64 -2.03
CA ASP A 198 13.89 11.50 -1.65
C ASP A 198 13.99 11.39 -0.12
N ILE A 199 13.61 10.22 0.42
CA ILE A 199 13.56 9.96 1.87
C ILE A 199 14.94 10.18 2.51
N THR A 200 16.02 9.74 1.84
CA THR A 200 17.38 9.82 2.37
C THR A 200 17.86 11.28 2.44
N GLN A 201 17.53 12.08 1.42
CA GLN A 201 17.88 13.50 1.43
C GLN A 201 17.06 14.28 2.45
N LEU A 202 15.76 14.01 2.56
CA LEU A 202 14.88 14.67 3.52
C LEU A 202 15.26 14.37 4.97
N SER A 203 15.74 13.17 5.27
CA SER A 203 16.20 12.82 6.63
C SER A 203 17.40 13.66 7.10
N GLN A 204 18.18 14.21 6.18
CA GLN A 204 19.34 15.06 6.49
C GLN A 204 18.97 16.54 6.70
N MET A 205 17.71 16.91 6.42
CA MET A 205 17.26 18.31 6.46
C MET A 205 16.83 18.81 7.86
N HIS A 206 16.93 17.99 8.89
CA HIS A 206 16.54 18.36 10.26
C HIS A 206 17.21 19.66 10.76
N ASN A 207 18.46 19.93 10.35
CA ASN A 207 19.19 21.13 10.73
C ASN A 207 18.65 22.45 10.13
N TYR A 208 17.82 22.36 9.09
CA TYR A 208 17.21 23.52 8.43
C TYR A 208 15.82 23.88 8.99
N MET A 209 15.35 23.16 10.00
CA MET A 209 14.01 23.32 10.56
C MET A 209 14.07 23.72 12.04
N SER A 210 13.22 24.69 12.44
CA SER A 210 12.97 24.94 13.85
C SER A 210 12.32 23.73 14.51
N SER A 211 12.53 23.55 15.83
CA SER A 211 11.88 22.44 16.58
C SER A 211 10.35 22.45 16.45
N THR A 212 9.73 23.63 16.40
CA THR A 212 8.27 23.75 16.20
C THR A 212 7.85 23.21 14.83
N THR A 213 8.60 23.54 13.77
CA THR A 213 8.32 23.05 12.41
C THR A 213 8.49 21.55 12.34
N GLN A 214 9.57 20.99 12.90
CA GLN A 214 9.80 19.54 12.96
C GLN A 214 8.63 18.83 13.67
N ASN A 215 8.20 19.33 14.82
CA ASN A 215 7.10 18.76 15.59
C ASN A 215 5.77 18.79 14.83
N LEU A 216 5.46 19.88 14.12
CA LEU A 216 4.22 19.99 13.33
C LEU A 216 4.22 19.03 12.15
N LEU A 217 5.33 18.92 11.41
CA LEU A 217 5.45 17.99 10.30
C LEU A 217 5.40 16.54 10.78
N PHE A 218 6.11 16.24 11.89
CA PHE A 218 6.05 14.92 12.52
C PHE A 218 4.62 14.56 12.94
N LEU A 219 3.87 15.48 13.57
CA LEU A 219 2.50 15.22 13.99
C LEU A 219 1.57 14.87 12.82
N GLY A 220 1.73 15.52 11.66
CA GLY A 220 0.92 15.20 10.49
C GLY A 220 1.19 13.78 9.96
N PHE A 221 2.46 13.36 9.88
CA PHE A 221 2.82 11.99 9.55
C PHE A 221 2.35 11.00 10.63
N PHE A 222 2.64 11.30 11.89
CA PHE A 222 2.31 10.43 13.02
C PHE A 222 0.80 10.17 13.14
N ILE A 223 -0.05 11.20 13.01
CA ILE A 223 -1.51 11.03 13.07
C ILE A 223 -2.00 10.14 11.91
N ALA A 224 -1.49 10.35 10.70
CA ALA A 224 -1.84 9.50 9.56
C ALA A 224 -1.49 8.03 9.80
N PHE A 225 -0.27 7.78 10.28
CA PHE A 225 0.19 6.44 10.59
C PHE A 225 -0.53 5.84 11.81
N ALA A 226 -0.85 6.63 12.84
CA ALA A 226 -1.59 6.21 14.02
C ALA A 226 -3.05 5.83 13.70
N ILE A 227 -3.67 6.49 12.72
CA ILE A 227 -4.97 6.09 12.19
C ILE A 227 -4.83 4.73 11.47
N LYS A 228 -3.81 4.59 10.62
CA LYS A 228 -3.61 3.37 9.81
C LYS A 228 -3.20 2.17 10.66
N ALA A 229 -2.30 2.37 11.65
CA ALA A 229 -1.82 1.35 12.60
C ALA A 229 -2.72 1.21 13.83
N PRO A 230 -4.00 1.44 13.71
CA PRO A 230 -5.12 1.70 14.63
C PRO A 230 -4.70 1.94 16.10
N VAL A 231 -3.94 2.99 16.36
CA VAL A 231 -3.52 3.38 17.71
C VAL A 231 -4.69 4.04 18.45
N TRP A 232 -4.86 3.71 19.72
CA TRP A 232 -5.86 4.38 20.56
C TRP A 232 -5.58 5.90 20.65
N PRO A 233 -6.58 6.79 20.51
CA PRO A 233 -8.03 6.56 20.32
C PRO A 233 -8.50 6.50 18.86
N LEU A 234 -7.61 6.45 17.87
CA LEU A 234 -7.90 6.55 16.43
C LEU A 234 -8.28 5.21 15.78
N HIS A 235 -8.46 4.15 16.56
CA HIS A 235 -8.68 2.77 16.13
C HIS A 235 -10.13 2.39 15.82
N THR A 236 -11.10 3.26 16.10
CA THR A 236 -12.54 2.90 16.13
C THR A 236 -13.13 2.49 14.78
N TRP A 237 -12.43 2.76 13.68
CA TRP A 237 -12.82 2.32 12.34
C TRP A 237 -12.53 0.83 12.10
N LEU A 238 -11.49 0.29 12.73
CA LEU A 238 -10.98 -1.06 12.45
C LEU A 238 -11.94 -2.18 12.87
N PRO A 239 -12.52 -2.21 14.09
CA PRO A 239 -13.47 -3.24 14.48
C PRO A 239 -14.67 -3.31 13.52
N ASP A 240 -15.22 -2.16 13.11
CA ASP A 240 -16.38 -2.11 12.21
C ASP A 240 -16.00 -2.60 10.80
N ALA A 241 -14.85 -2.16 10.30
CA ALA A 241 -14.34 -2.57 8.99
C ALA A 241 -14.03 -4.07 8.94
N ALA A 242 -13.32 -4.59 9.96
CA ALA A 242 -12.94 -6.00 10.03
C ALA A 242 -14.15 -6.93 10.24
N ALA A 243 -15.12 -6.54 11.07
CA ALA A 243 -16.33 -7.33 11.30
C ALA A 243 -17.25 -7.37 10.07
N SER A 244 -17.26 -6.30 9.28
CA SER A 244 -18.11 -6.21 8.08
C SER A 244 -17.47 -6.80 6.83
N ALA A 245 -16.13 -6.79 6.72
CA ALA A 245 -15.41 -7.32 5.57
C ALA A 245 -15.54 -8.84 5.44
N THR A 246 -15.30 -9.38 4.24
CA THR A 246 -15.12 -10.83 4.08
C THR A 246 -13.89 -11.30 4.85
N PRO A 247 -13.82 -12.57 5.30
CA PRO A 247 -12.67 -13.09 6.05
C PRO A 247 -11.33 -12.84 5.35
N GLY A 248 -11.23 -13.07 4.03
CA GLY A 248 -10.01 -12.81 3.27
C GLY A 248 -9.64 -11.33 3.21
N THR A 249 -10.64 -10.45 3.00
CA THR A 249 -10.41 -9.00 3.06
C THR A 249 -9.97 -8.56 4.46
N SER A 250 -10.55 -9.11 5.53
CA SER A 250 -10.14 -8.82 6.90
C SER A 250 -8.70 -9.26 7.18
N VAL A 251 -8.30 -10.41 6.65
CA VAL A 251 -6.91 -10.89 6.78
C VAL A 251 -5.93 -9.95 6.10
N LEU A 252 -6.21 -9.44 4.89
CA LEU A 252 -5.36 -8.45 4.23
C LEU A 252 -5.35 -7.12 4.99
N LEU A 253 -6.49 -6.68 5.51
CA LEU A 253 -6.62 -5.46 6.30
C LEU A 253 -5.75 -5.52 7.56
N LEU A 254 -5.92 -6.57 8.38
CA LEU A 254 -5.21 -6.75 9.65
C LEU A 254 -3.79 -7.26 9.49
N GLY A 255 -3.52 -8.08 8.47
CA GLY A 255 -2.23 -8.71 8.24
C GLY A 255 -1.21 -7.80 7.55
N VAL A 256 -1.65 -6.92 6.66
CA VAL A 256 -0.76 -6.11 5.82
C VAL A 256 -1.03 -4.61 5.96
N LEU A 257 -2.30 -4.15 5.79
CA LEU A 257 -2.57 -2.71 5.76
C LEU A 257 -2.24 -2.01 7.07
N ASP A 258 -2.49 -2.64 8.22
CA ASP A 258 -2.11 -2.09 9.53
C ASP A 258 -0.59 -1.89 9.64
N LYS A 259 0.19 -2.81 9.01
CA LYS A 259 1.65 -2.74 9.02
C LYS A 259 2.19 -1.58 8.20
N VAL A 260 1.42 -1.05 7.25
CA VAL A 260 1.80 0.17 6.52
C VAL A 260 1.89 1.37 7.45
N GLY A 261 0.98 1.49 8.44
CA GLY A 261 1.06 2.53 9.45
C GLY A 261 2.31 2.38 10.34
N THR A 262 2.55 1.18 10.86
CA THR A 262 3.74 0.88 11.67
C THR A 262 5.04 1.05 10.87
N PHE A 263 5.05 0.60 9.61
CA PHE A 263 6.17 0.82 8.69
C PHE A 263 6.45 2.31 8.50
N GLY A 264 5.41 3.11 8.27
CA GLY A 264 5.54 4.56 8.13
C GLY A 264 6.14 5.21 9.39
N MET A 265 5.71 4.81 10.60
CA MET A 265 6.29 5.32 11.86
C MET A 265 7.78 5.00 12.04
N ILE A 266 8.26 3.90 11.45
CA ILE A 266 9.68 3.53 11.51
C ILE A 266 10.47 4.24 10.41
N ARG A 267 9.84 4.46 9.25
CA ARG A 267 10.51 4.98 8.05
C ARG A 267 10.64 6.51 8.05
N PHE A 268 9.66 7.23 8.61
CA PHE A 268 9.56 8.69 8.63
C PHE A 268 9.62 9.23 10.06
#